data_1964f02dd4e23ff61bb0507098ea84f7
#
_entry.id   1964f02dd4e23ff61bb0507098ea84f7
#
_cell.length_a   1.000
_cell.length_b   1.000
_cell.length_c   1.000
_cell.angle_alpha   90.00
_cell.angle_beta   90.00
_cell.angle_gamma   90.00
#
_symmetry.space_group_name_H-M   'P 1'
#
loop_
_entity.id
_entity.type
_entity.pdbx_description
1 polymer ?
#
loop_
_entity_poly.entity_id
_entity_poly.type
_entity_poly.pdbx_seq_one_letter_code
_entity_poly.pdbx_strand_id
1 'polypeptide(L)'
;MCIRDSVCDVLTDRTAKAMVMFQKMGDNKPQRFVIAGGVAANTQIRTSLHELCTEHNFSLIAPPLKFCTDNAAMIALAGAEHFIRGDFDGLDVKAQPRWPLDANSAKNNPASGFGKKGPKS
;
A
#
# COMPACT_ATOMS: atom_id res chain seq x y z
N MET A 1 9.99 -23.46 -12.01
CA MET A 1 9.01 -22.41 -11.70
C MET A 1 9.48 -21.66 -10.46
N CYS A 2 9.79 -20.38 -10.57
CA CYS A 2 10.29 -19.57 -9.47
C CYS A 2 9.09 -18.99 -8.70
N ILE A 3 9.16 -18.98 -7.37
CA ILE A 3 8.10 -18.38 -6.53
C ILE A 3 7.86 -16.90 -6.91
N ARG A 4 8.93 -16.19 -7.28
CA ARG A 4 8.82 -14.79 -7.74
C ARG A 4 7.97 -14.64 -9.00
N ASP A 5 8.12 -15.56 -9.97
CA ASP A 5 7.36 -15.50 -11.22
C ASP A 5 5.88 -15.68 -10.92
N SER A 6 5.53 -16.66 -10.08
CA SER A 6 4.14 -16.86 -9.64
C SER A 6 3.55 -15.63 -8.93
N VAL A 7 4.34 -14.93 -8.13
CA VAL A 7 3.88 -13.68 -7.48
C VAL A 7 3.66 -12.59 -8.51
N CYS A 8 4.57 -12.42 -9.48
CA CYS A 8 4.39 -11.46 -10.57
C CYS A 8 3.14 -11.77 -11.39
N ASP A 9 2.91 -13.03 -11.74
CA ASP A 9 1.76 -13.46 -12.52
C ASP A 9 0.43 -13.15 -11.81
N VAL A 10 0.36 -13.44 -10.51
CA VAL A 10 -0.84 -13.12 -9.71
C VAL A 10 -1.06 -11.62 -9.61
N LEU A 11 0.00 -10.83 -9.39
CA LEU A 11 -0.12 -9.37 -9.29
C LEU A 11 -0.56 -8.76 -10.61
N THR A 12 0.02 -9.18 -11.73
CA THR A 12 -0.35 -8.67 -13.06
C THR A 12 -1.76 -9.05 -13.44
N ASP A 13 -2.20 -10.31 -13.23
CA ASP A 13 -3.57 -10.74 -13.50
C ASP A 13 -4.60 -9.93 -12.68
N ARG A 14 -4.37 -9.75 -11.41
CA ARG A 14 -5.28 -8.99 -10.53
C ARG A 14 -5.30 -7.51 -10.89
N THR A 15 -4.15 -6.94 -11.21
CA THR A 15 -4.04 -5.54 -11.61
C THR A 15 -4.71 -5.30 -12.95
N ALA A 16 -4.54 -6.17 -13.94
CA ALA A 16 -5.22 -6.08 -15.24
C ALA A 16 -6.75 -6.07 -15.07
N LYS A 17 -7.28 -6.96 -14.24
CA LYS A 17 -8.72 -7.00 -13.93
C LYS A 17 -9.20 -5.71 -13.25
N ALA A 18 -8.42 -5.19 -12.31
CA ALA A 18 -8.75 -3.94 -11.63
C ALA A 18 -8.74 -2.75 -12.59
N MET A 19 -7.79 -2.68 -13.53
CA MET A 19 -7.72 -1.65 -14.57
C MET A 19 -8.96 -1.66 -15.47
N VAL A 20 -9.37 -2.86 -15.91
CA VAL A 20 -10.60 -3.02 -16.72
C VAL A 20 -11.84 -2.60 -15.94
N MET A 21 -11.92 -2.93 -14.65
CA MET A 21 -13.02 -2.48 -13.80
C MET A 21 -13.03 -0.96 -13.63
N PHE A 22 -11.88 -0.35 -13.41
CA PHE A 22 -11.73 1.09 -13.27
C PHE A 22 -12.16 1.83 -14.56
N GLN A 23 -11.75 1.34 -15.73
CA GLN A 23 -12.15 1.91 -17.01
C GLN A 23 -13.68 1.86 -17.24
N LYS A 24 -14.34 0.80 -16.77
CA LYS A 24 -15.81 0.67 -16.86
C LYS A 24 -16.58 1.61 -15.94
N MET A 25 -15.93 2.19 -14.92
CA MET A 25 -16.58 3.14 -14.00
C MET A 25 -16.89 4.51 -14.67
N GLY A 26 -16.46 4.73 -15.91
CA GLY A 26 -16.92 5.85 -16.76
C GLY A 26 -16.44 7.23 -16.36
N ASP A 27 -15.57 7.34 -15.39
CA ASP A 27 -14.98 8.61 -14.97
C ASP A 27 -13.85 9.03 -15.92
N ASN A 28 -13.91 10.23 -16.43
CA ASN A 28 -12.85 10.85 -17.25
C ASN A 28 -11.58 11.17 -16.43
N LYS A 29 -11.26 10.30 -15.47
CA LYS A 29 -10.12 10.43 -14.56
C LYS A 29 -8.83 9.99 -15.23
N PRO A 30 -7.71 10.62 -14.89
CA PRO A 30 -6.42 10.20 -15.42
C PRO A 30 -6.14 8.75 -15.01
N GLN A 31 -5.81 7.91 -15.99
CA GLN A 31 -5.50 6.49 -15.78
C GLN A 31 -4.11 6.36 -15.14
N ARG A 32 -4.08 6.36 -13.81
CA ARG A 32 -2.87 6.27 -13.01
C ARG A 32 -2.92 5.05 -12.11
N PHE A 33 -1.85 4.26 -12.14
CA PHE A 33 -1.66 3.15 -11.24
C PHE A 33 -0.49 3.44 -10.29
N VAL A 34 -0.72 3.39 -8.99
CA VAL A 34 0.27 3.75 -7.98
C VAL A 34 0.70 2.50 -7.24
N ILE A 35 2.01 2.28 -7.13
CA ILE A 35 2.59 1.23 -6.30
C ILE A 35 3.50 1.85 -5.24
N ALA A 36 3.46 1.31 -4.03
CA ALA A 36 4.28 1.77 -2.91
C ALA A 36 4.61 0.62 -1.95
N GLY A 37 5.45 0.89 -0.95
CA GLY A 37 5.83 -0.08 0.08
C GLY A 37 6.95 -1.03 -0.34
N GLY A 38 7.32 -1.96 0.56
CA GLY A 38 8.49 -2.81 0.39
C GLY A 38 8.44 -3.71 -0.86
N VAL A 39 7.26 -4.22 -1.22
CA VAL A 39 7.11 -5.05 -2.44
C VAL A 39 7.37 -4.23 -3.71
N ALA A 40 7.04 -2.93 -3.71
CA ALA A 40 7.34 -2.02 -4.82
C ALA A 40 8.84 -1.75 -5.01
N ALA A 41 9.70 -2.14 -4.07
CA ALA A 41 11.15 -2.11 -4.25
C ALA A 41 11.67 -3.25 -5.15
N ASN A 42 10.87 -4.28 -5.38
CA ASN A 42 11.25 -5.40 -6.25
C ASN A 42 11.22 -4.95 -7.72
N THR A 43 12.38 -4.98 -8.37
CA THR A 43 12.55 -4.52 -9.76
C THR A 43 11.76 -5.37 -10.75
N GLN A 44 11.70 -6.68 -10.58
CA GLN A 44 10.95 -7.59 -11.46
C GLN A 44 9.44 -7.26 -11.42
N ILE A 45 8.87 -7.09 -10.23
CA ILE A 45 7.47 -6.69 -10.05
C ILE A 45 7.21 -5.32 -10.70
N ARG A 46 8.13 -4.34 -10.52
CA ARG A 46 8.01 -3.03 -11.17
C ARG A 46 7.98 -3.14 -12.68
N THR A 47 8.89 -3.93 -13.24
CA THR A 47 8.97 -4.11 -14.70
C THR A 47 7.68 -4.73 -15.24
N SER A 48 7.23 -5.84 -14.65
CA SER A 48 5.98 -6.51 -15.08
C SER A 48 4.75 -5.60 -14.98
N LEU A 49 4.64 -4.82 -13.89
CA LEU A 49 3.53 -3.87 -13.73
C LEU A 49 3.65 -2.65 -14.66
N HIS A 50 4.86 -2.24 -15.02
CA HIS A 50 5.07 -1.16 -15.99
C HIS A 50 4.65 -1.58 -17.39
N GLU A 51 5.02 -2.79 -17.81
CA GLU A 51 4.61 -3.38 -19.08
C GLU A 51 3.08 -3.46 -19.14
N LEU A 52 2.44 -4.02 -18.12
CA LEU A 52 0.99 -4.09 -18.02
C LEU A 52 0.33 -2.70 -18.08
N CYS A 53 0.87 -1.70 -17.39
CA CYS A 53 0.36 -0.33 -17.45
C CYS A 53 0.41 0.23 -18.86
N THR A 54 1.51 -0.02 -19.58
CA THR A 54 1.69 0.42 -20.97
C THR A 54 0.64 -0.22 -21.88
N GLU A 55 0.39 -1.51 -21.74
CA GLU A 55 -0.62 -2.25 -22.52
C GLU A 55 -2.05 -1.72 -22.29
N HIS A 56 -2.35 -1.33 -21.06
CA HIS A 56 -3.68 -0.84 -20.67
C HIS A 56 -3.83 0.70 -20.72
N ASN A 57 -2.84 1.45 -21.22
CA ASN A 57 -2.80 2.92 -21.26
C ASN A 57 -2.88 3.57 -19.86
N PHE A 58 -2.29 2.95 -18.85
CA PHE A 58 -2.10 3.51 -17.53
C PHE A 58 -0.70 4.08 -17.35
N SER A 59 -0.58 5.16 -16.56
CA SER A 59 0.72 5.66 -16.10
C SER A 59 1.07 5.01 -14.77
N LEU A 60 2.18 4.26 -14.72
CA LEU A 60 2.71 3.73 -13.47
C LEU A 60 3.39 4.84 -12.68
N ILE A 61 2.99 5.03 -11.44
CA ILE A 61 3.60 5.96 -10.48
C ILE A 61 4.18 5.12 -9.33
N ALA A 62 5.46 5.26 -9.09
CA ALA A 62 6.15 4.59 -7.98
C ALA A 62 7.14 5.55 -7.32
N PRO A 63 7.25 5.56 -5.99
CA PRO A 63 8.25 6.36 -5.31
C PRO A 63 9.67 5.85 -5.64
N PRO A 64 10.70 6.68 -5.48
CA PRO A 64 12.08 6.24 -5.50
C PRO A 64 12.30 5.06 -4.55
N LEU A 65 13.17 4.12 -4.92
CA LEU A 65 13.39 2.89 -4.14
C LEU A 65 13.70 3.13 -2.67
N LYS A 66 14.45 4.19 -2.37
CA LYS A 66 14.80 4.60 -1.00
C LYS A 66 13.60 4.94 -0.10
N PHE A 67 12.44 5.24 -0.69
CA PHE A 67 11.18 5.55 0.02
C PHE A 67 10.17 4.40 -0.02
N CYS A 68 10.53 3.26 -0.61
CA CYS A 68 9.67 2.08 -0.64
C CYS A 68 9.75 1.24 0.63
N THR A 69 10.78 1.44 1.46
CA THR A 69 10.96 0.81 2.78
C THR A 69 10.66 1.81 3.89
N ASP A 70 10.60 1.34 5.12
CA ASP A 70 10.42 2.19 6.29
C ASP A 70 11.49 3.29 6.31
N ASN A 71 11.05 4.53 6.44
CA ASN A 71 11.95 5.67 6.45
C ASN A 71 11.37 6.82 7.30
N ALA A 72 12.25 7.61 7.90
CA ALA A 72 11.87 8.71 8.77
C ALA A 72 11.10 9.82 8.05
N ALA A 73 11.27 9.98 6.73
CA ALA A 73 10.59 11.03 5.97
C ALA A 73 9.07 10.83 5.94
N MET A 74 8.58 9.56 5.93
CA MET A 74 7.15 9.26 5.99
C MET A 74 6.53 9.74 7.31
N ILE A 75 7.22 9.47 8.42
CA ILE A 75 6.76 9.83 9.75
C ILE A 75 6.87 11.34 9.96
N ALA A 76 7.96 11.95 9.47
CA ALA A 76 8.13 13.40 9.54
C ALA A 76 7.04 14.15 8.76
N LEU A 77 6.64 13.64 7.58
CA LEU A 77 5.55 14.23 6.81
C LEU A 77 4.21 14.10 7.54
N ALA A 78 3.88 12.91 8.05
CA ALA A 78 2.67 12.70 8.84
C ALA A 78 2.64 13.61 10.09
N GLY A 79 3.76 13.72 10.79
CA GLY A 79 3.91 14.62 11.94
C GLY A 79 3.72 16.10 11.57
N ALA A 80 4.25 16.53 10.43
CA ALA A 80 4.06 17.90 9.95
C ALA A 80 2.59 18.19 9.63
N GLU A 81 1.88 17.24 9.01
CA GLU A 81 0.44 17.37 8.71
C GLU A 81 -0.39 17.46 10.01
N HIS A 82 -0.09 16.64 11.02
CA HIS A 82 -0.73 16.72 12.32
C HIS A 82 -0.42 18.06 13.02
N PHE A 83 0.85 18.49 12.95
CA PHE A 83 1.27 19.77 13.52
C PHE A 83 0.48 20.96 12.96
N ILE A 84 0.30 21.02 11.63
CA ILE A 84 -0.45 22.10 10.97
C ILE A 84 -1.92 22.13 11.42
N ARG A 85 -2.50 20.95 11.71
CA ARG A 85 -3.89 20.82 12.17
C ARG A 85 -4.06 21.08 13.67
N GLY A 86 -2.98 21.18 14.43
CA GLY A 86 -3.03 21.28 15.88
C GLY A 86 -3.36 19.95 16.58
N ASP A 87 -3.20 18.83 15.89
CA ASP A 87 -3.43 17.48 16.43
C ASP A 87 -2.18 17.03 17.20
N PHE A 88 -2.20 17.15 18.52
CA PHE A 88 -1.09 16.75 19.37
C PHE A 88 -1.56 15.73 20.40
N ASP A 89 -0.78 14.68 20.56
CA ASP A 89 -0.91 13.78 21.70
C ASP A 89 -0.16 14.33 22.92
N GLY A 90 -0.61 13.95 24.11
CA GLY A 90 0.13 14.24 25.34
C GLY A 90 1.39 13.39 25.45
N LEU A 91 2.26 13.73 26.39
CA LEU A 91 3.49 12.98 26.69
C LEU A 91 3.21 11.57 27.27
N ASP A 92 1.98 11.28 27.63
CA ASP A 92 1.49 10.00 28.14
C ASP A 92 0.99 9.04 27.03
N VAL A 93 1.13 9.41 25.75
CA VAL A 93 0.75 8.58 24.61
C VAL A 93 1.42 7.21 24.69
N LYS A 94 0.60 6.16 24.57
CA LYS A 94 1.08 4.78 24.62
C LYS A 94 1.43 4.28 23.21
N ALA A 95 2.62 3.72 23.07
CA ALA A 95 3.01 3.05 21.83
C ALA A 95 2.07 1.87 21.54
N GLN A 96 1.51 1.81 20.34
CA GLN A 96 0.62 0.74 19.88
C GLN A 96 1.31 -0.04 18.77
N PRO A 97 1.91 -1.20 19.06
CA PRO A 97 2.63 -2.00 18.07
C PRO A 97 1.71 -2.62 17.01
N ARG A 98 0.41 -2.67 17.28
CA ARG A 98 -0.63 -3.13 16.36
C ARG A 98 -1.78 -2.15 16.36
N TRP A 99 -1.88 -1.41 15.28
CA TRP A 99 -2.95 -0.45 15.10
C TRP A 99 -4.06 -1.08 14.24
N PRO A 100 -5.32 -1.16 14.69
CA PRO A 100 -6.40 -1.62 13.83
C PRO A 100 -6.67 -0.59 12.74
N LEU A 101 -6.88 -1.04 11.49
CA LEU A 101 -7.24 -0.17 10.37
C LEU A 101 -8.57 0.56 10.61
N ASP A 102 -9.48 -0.08 11.34
CA ASP A 102 -10.75 0.48 11.77
C ASP A 102 -11.05 0.04 13.21
N ALA A 103 -11.07 1.01 14.12
CA ALA A 103 -11.32 0.75 15.53
C ALA A 103 -12.72 0.19 15.81
N ASN A 104 -13.72 0.53 15.00
CA ASN A 104 -15.09 0.03 15.16
C ASN A 104 -15.21 -1.41 14.64
N SER A 105 -14.61 -1.70 13.51
CA SER A 105 -14.55 -3.06 12.96
C SER A 105 -13.78 -4.01 13.88
N ALA A 106 -12.72 -3.52 14.52
CA ALA A 106 -11.95 -4.31 15.49
C ALA A 106 -12.75 -4.68 16.74
N LYS A 107 -13.66 -3.83 17.19
CA LYS A 107 -14.58 -4.13 18.31
C LYS A 107 -15.62 -5.15 17.93
N ASN A 108 -16.13 -5.10 16.71
CA ASN A 108 -17.23 -5.95 16.24
C ASN A 108 -16.75 -7.29 15.65
N ASN A 109 -15.50 -7.39 15.25
CA ASN A 109 -14.88 -8.59 14.71
C ASN A 109 -13.47 -8.82 15.27
N PRO A 110 -13.34 -9.39 16.46
CA PRO A 110 -12.05 -9.64 17.11
C PRO A 110 -11.10 -10.53 16.29
N ALA A 111 -11.60 -11.26 15.29
CA ALA A 111 -10.75 -12.06 14.39
C ALA A 111 -9.95 -11.22 13.40
N SER A 112 -10.32 -9.97 13.15
CA SER A 112 -9.68 -9.11 12.14
C SER A 112 -8.48 -8.28 12.61
N GLY A 113 -8.08 -8.38 13.89
CA GLY A 113 -6.94 -7.57 14.35
C GLY A 113 -6.50 -7.74 15.80
N PHE A 114 -7.41 -7.96 16.71
CA PHE A 114 -7.07 -8.17 18.12
C PHE A 114 -6.83 -9.67 18.38
N GLY A 115 -5.60 -10.05 18.69
CA GLY A 115 -5.27 -11.36 19.23
C GLY A 115 -4.56 -12.36 18.31
N LYS A 116 -4.38 -12.12 17.03
CA LYS A 116 -3.45 -12.95 16.24
C LYS A 116 -2.01 -12.59 16.64
N LYS A 117 -1.42 -13.46 17.45
CA LYS A 117 0.04 -13.44 17.66
C LYS A 117 0.68 -13.53 16.27
N GLY A 118 1.60 -12.62 15.96
CA GLY A 118 2.43 -12.75 14.79
C GLY A 118 3.14 -14.11 14.73
N PRO A 119 3.77 -14.47 13.61
CA PRO A 119 4.55 -15.69 13.55
C PRO A 119 5.49 -15.71 14.74
N LYS A 120 5.49 -16.81 15.47
CA LYS A 120 6.48 -17.05 16.53
C LYS A 120 7.83 -17.10 15.83
N SER A 121 8.71 -16.15 16.12
CA SER A 121 10.13 -16.23 15.79
C SER A 121 10.75 -17.42 16.48
#